data_5bd6bcca1ef60b0676d14c2ce27f15e6
#
_entry.id   5bd6bcca1ef60b0676d14c2ce27f15e6
#
_cell.length_a   1.000
_cell.length_b   1.000
_cell.length_c   1.000
_cell.angle_alpha   90.00
_cell.angle_beta   90.00
_cell.angle_gamma   90.00
#
_symmetry.space_group_name_H-M   'P 1'
#
loop_
_entity.id
_entity.type
_entity.pdbx_description
1 polymer ?
#
loop_
_entity_poly.entity_id
_entity_poly.type
_entity_poly.pdbx_seq_one_letter_code
_entity_poly.pdbx_strand_id
1 'polypeptide(L)'
;MSVDGAPAGYLNDWHAEGKGANKDIGVLLVHGFTGSPASMRPWAEYLNQRGYTVTVPLLPGHGTRPEDLNIVKWQEWPAKVENDLNALLQSCEKVFICGLSMGGGTVLNVATRYSKQVAGIILVNPMIHVKLVPHQLAWVISRFQKMRDSVGDDIKRPGITEWGYDSLPAVGVYQLLKMLSYTRKRLHDVTSPLQ
;
A
#
# COMPACT_ATOMS: atom_id res chain seq x y z
N MET A 1 -6.13 4.71 17.53
CA MET A 1 -6.76 3.37 17.53
C MET A 1 -5.66 2.39 17.21
N SER A 2 -5.55 1.34 17.97
CA SER A 2 -4.51 0.33 17.74
C SER A 2 -5.05 -0.72 16.77
N VAL A 3 -4.17 -1.55 16.24
CA VAL A 3 -4.54 -2.76 15.49
C VAL A 3 -5.33 -3.77 16.36
N ASP A 4 -5.42 -3.50 17.67
CA ASP A 4 -6.17 -4.30 18.63
C ASP A 4 -7.66 -4.25 18.33
N GLY A 5 -8.31 -5.43 18.31
CA GLY A 5 -9.72 -5.58 18.02
C GLY A 5 -10.06 -5.71 16.53
N ALA A 6 -9.06 -5.74 15.64
CA ALA A 6 -9.31 -6.06 14.23
C ALA A 6 -9.90 -7.47 14.09
N PRO A 7 -10.85 -7.69 13.17
CA PRO A 7 -11.35 -9.03 12.90
C PRO A 7 -10.24 -10.00 12.55
N ALA A 8 -10.37 -11.26 12.96
CA ALA A 8 -9.35 -12.27 12.71
C ALA A 8 -8.98 -12.34 11.21
N GLY A 9 -7.68 -12.31 10.91
CA GLY A 9 -7.14 -12.36 9.55
C GLY A 9 -7.20 -11.06 8.74
N TYR A 10 -7.82 -9.99 9.25
CA TYR A 10 -7.93 -8.72 8.51
C TYR A 10 -6.60 -7.97 8.42
N LEU A 11 -5.69 -8.20 9.34
CA LEU A 11 -4.35 -7.59 9.33
C LEU A 11 -3.33 -8.36 8.50
N ASN A 12 -3.67 -9.54 7.98
CA ASN A 12 -2.76 -10.42 7.25
C ASN A 12 -2.89 -10.23 5.73
N ASP A 13 -1.88 -10.73 5.00
CA ASP A 13 -2.01 -10.94 3.55
C ASP A 13 -3.35 -11.63 3.24
N TRP A 14 -3.99 -11.20 2.20
CA TRP A 14 -5.20 -11.84 1.72
C TRP A 14 -5.16 -12.10 0.23
N HIS A 15 -5.53 -13.30 -0.14
CA HIS A 15 -5.68 -13.72 -1.53
C HIS A 15 -6.97 -14.50 -1.70
N ALA A 16 -7.66 -14.27 -2.80
CA ALA A 16 -8.81 -15.07 -3.20
C ALA A 16 -8.82 -15.25 -4.71
N GLU A 17 -8.93 -16.51 -5.13
CA GLU A 17 -9.09 -16.84 -6.53
C GLU A 17 -10.45 -16.38 -7.06
N GLY A 18 -10.45 -15.92 -8.29
CA GLY A 18 -11.64 -15.54 -9.01
C GLY A 18 -12.44 -16.74 -9.52
N LYS A 19 -13.66 -16.48 -10.00
CA LYS A 19 -14.56 -17.50 -10.55
C LYS A 19 -15.28 -16.96 -11.79
N GLY A 20 -15.69 -17.87 -12.66
CA GLY A 20 -16.46 -17.52 -13.86
C GLY A 20 -15.65 -16.69 -14.87
N ALA A 21 -16.29 -15.76 -15.54
CA ALA A 21 -15.72 -15.01 -16.68
C ALA A 21 -14.57 -14.05 -16.27
N ASN A 22 -14.49 -13.64 -15.01
CA ASN A 22 -13.49 -12.67 -14.55
C ASN A 22 -12.31 -13.32 -13.81
N LYS A 23 -12.25 -14.65 -13.70
CA LYS A 23 -11.25 -15.36 -12.89
C LYS A 23 -9.81 -15.07 -13.31
N ASP A 24 -9.59 -14.85 -14.60
CA ASP A 24 -8.28 -14.60 -15.20
C ASP A 24 -7.91 -13.10 -15.21
N ILE A 25 -8.70 -12.27 -14.50
CA ILE A 25 -8.39 -10.86 -14.27
C ILE A 25 -7.94 -10.71 -12.81
N GLY A 26 -6.66 -10.41 -12.63
CA GLY A 26 -6.03 -10.17 -11.33
C GLY A 26 -6.15 -8.71 -10.88
N VAL A 27 -6.39 -8.49 -9.61
CA VAL A 27 -6.38 -7.16 -8.98
C VAL A 27 -5.53 -7.18 -7.72
N LEU A 28 -4.50 -6.35 -7.70
CA LEU A 28 -3.62 -6.17 -6.56
C LEU A 28 -3.97 -4.86 -5.86
N LEU A 29 -4.34 -4.91 -4.57
CA LEU A 29 -4.79 -3.76 -3.79
C LEU A 29 -3.79 -3.45 -2.67
N VAL A 30 -3.18 -2.26 -2.69
CA VAL A 30 -2.09 -1.87 -1.76
C VAL A 30 -2.56 -0.78 -0.80
N HIS A 31 -2.46 -1.06 0.51
CA HIS A 31 -2.89 -0.18 1.59
C HIS A 31 -1.95 1.01 1.85
N GLY A 32 -2.39 1.97 2.66
CA GLY A 32 -1.67 3.19 3.03
C GLY A 32 -0.62 3.00 4.14
N PHE A 33 0.15 4.07 4.39
CA PHE A 33 1.13 4.15 5.49
C PHE A 33 0.41 4.03 6.83
N THR A 34 1.01 3.29 7.76
CA THR A 34 0.44 2.92 9.06
C THR A 34 -0.82 2.05 9.01
N GLY A 35 -1.43 1.87 7.84
CA GLY A 35 -2.60 1.04 7.63
C GLY A 35 -2.29 -0.45 7.59
N SER A 36 -3.26 -1.21 7.11
CA SER A 36 -3.15 -2.66 6.97
C SER A 36 -4.05 -3.14 5.83
N PRO A 37 -4.02 -4.43 5.45
CA PRO A 37 -4.97 -5.00 4.50
C PRO A 37 -6.43 -4.76 4.88
N ALA A 38 -6.75 -4.57 6.16
CA ALA A 38 -8.12 -4.30 6.62
C ALA A 38 -8.78 -3.12 5.91
N SER A 39 -8.02 -2.05 5.59
CA SER A 39 -8.54 -0.88 4.88
C SER A 39 -8.95 -1.18 3.43
N MET A 40 -8.36 -2.21 2.83
CA MET A 40 -8.61 -2.62 1.45
C MET A 40 -9.58 -3.82 1.32
N ARG A 41 -9.82 -4.54 2.42
CA ARG A 41 -10.63 -5.76 2.45
C ARG A 41 -12.06 -5.59 1.89
N PRO A 42 -12.82 -4.54 2.26
CA PRO A 42 -14.17 -4.38 1.71
C PRO A 42 -14.18 -4.24 0.18
N TRP A 43 -13.19 -3.54 -0.39
CA TRP A 43 -13.04 -3.42 -1.84
C TRP A 43 -12.59 -4.75 -2.45
N ALA A 44 -11.65 -5.43 -1.85
CA ALA A 44 -11.15 -6.73 -2.30
C ALA A 44 -12.26 -7.79 -2.35
N GLU A 45 -13.03 -7.88 -1.28
CA GLU A 45 -14.16 -8.83 -1.17
C GLU A 45 -15.25 -8.52 -2.21
N TYR A 46 -15.56 -7.23 -2.42
CA TYR A 46 -16.50 -6.80 -3.45
C TYR A 46 -16.06 -7.23 -4.85
N LEU A 47 -14.78 -7.10 -5.19
CA LEU A 47 -14.23 -7.52 -6.47
C LEU A 47 -14.24 -9.05 -6.60
N ASN A 48 -13.82 -9.77 -5.57
CA ASN A 48 -13.80 -11.23 -5.60
C ASN A 48 -15.21 -11.83 -5.72
N GLN A 49 -16.22 -11.24 -5.07
CA GLN A 49 -17.63 -11.63 -5.27
C GLN A 49 -18.11 -11.45 -6.71
N ARG A 50 -17.43 -10.61 -7.50
CA ARG A 50 -17.67 -10.41 -8.95
C ARG A 50 -16.79 -11.28 -9.83
N GLY A 51 -16.08 -12.22 -9.22
CA GLY A 51 -15.30 -13.23 -9.93
C GLY A 51 -13.85 -12.86 -10.22
N TYR A 52 -13.35 -11.70 -9.78
CA TYR A 52 -11.95 -11.32 -9.97
C TYR A 52 -11.03 -12.08 -9.01
N THR A 53 -9.82 -12.42 -9.48
CA THR A 53 -8.74 -12.88 -8.61
C THR A 53 -8.11 -11.68 -7.92
N VAL A 54 -8.07 -11.67 -6.58
CA VAL A 54 -7.67 -10.48 -5.83
C VAL A 54 -6.60 -10.82 -4.80
N THR A 55 -5.59 -9.95 -4.71
CA THR A 55 -4.53 -10.02 -3.69
C THR A 55 -4.42 -8.69 -2.94
N VAL A 56 -4.31 -8.77 -1.62
CA VAL A 56 -4.08 -7.62 -0.73
C VAL A 56 -2.87 -7.94 0.14
N PRO A 57 -1.67 -7.40 -0.18
CA PRO A 57 -0.47 -7.62 0.61
C PRO A 57 -0.52 -6.89 1.94
N LEU A 58 0.04 -7.50 2.97
CA LEU A 58 0.51 -6.80 4.16
C LEU A 58 1.94 -6.28 3.89
N LEU A 59 2.10 -4.98 3.88
CA LEU A 59 3.41 -4.36 3.66
C LEU A 59 4.31 -4.55 4.89
N PRO A 60 5.63 -4.79 4.70
CA PRO A 60 6.58 -4.93 5.80
C PRO A 60 6.48 -3.81 6.83
N GLY A 61 6.51 -4.17 8.12
CA GLY A 61 6.40 -3.26 9.25
C GLY A 61 4.99 -2.75 9.56
N HIS A 62 3.96 -3.24 8.86
CA HIS A 62 2.56 -2.90 9.09
C HIS A 62 1.80 -4.05 9.76
N GLY A 63 0.61 -3.77 10.30
CA GLY A 63 -0.28 -4.78 10.88
C GLY A 63 0.20 -5.40 12.21
N THR A 64 1.27 -4.88 12.80
CA THR A 64 1.88 -5.37 14.05
C THR A 64 1.98 -4.23 15.08
N ARG A 65 3.14 -3.58 15.19
CA ARG A 65 3.40 -2.46 16.09
C ARG A 65 4.03 -1.30 15.32
N PRO A 66 3.76 -0.05 15.72
CA PRO A 66 4.33 1.12 15.05
C PRO A 66 5.87 1.09 14.97
N GLU A 67 6.53 0.55 16.00
CA GLU A 67 7.99 0.45 16.10
C GLU A 67 8.59 -0.38 14.95
N ASP A 68 7.86 -1.35 14.44
CA ASP A 68 8.32 -2.24 13.37
C ASP A 68 8.56 -1.48 12.05
N LEU A 69 7.88 -0.35 11.84
CA LEU A 69 8.17 0.57 10.72
C LEU A 69 9.53 1.27 10.84
N ASN A 70 10.11 1.36 12.03
CA ASN A 70 11.42 1.99 12.22
C ASN A 70 12.60 1.10 11.78
N ILE A 71 12.38 -0.19 11.57
CA ILE A 71 13.43 -1.14 11.15
C ILE A 71 13.33 -1.50 9.67
N VAL A 72 12.22 -1.19 9.01
CA VAL A 72 11.98 -1.49 7.59
C VAL A 72 12.67 -0.46 6.70
N LYS A 73 13.26 -0.91 5.60
CA LYS A 73 13.78 -0.06 4.53
C LYS A 73 12.69 0.13 3.47
N TRP A 74 12.60 1.30 2.90
CA TRP A 74 11.54 1.64 1.93
C TRP A 74 11.49 0.69 0.72
N GLN A 75 12.62 0.10 0.33
CA GLN A 75 12.70 -0.84 -0.80
C GLN A 75 11.90 -2.12 -0.57
N GLU A 76 11.67 -2.48 0.70
CA GLU A 76 10.94 -3.70 1.06
C GLU A 76 9.45 -3.59 0.70
N TRP A 77 8.86 -2.38 0.72
CA TRP A 77 7.46 -2.17 0.35
C TRP A 77 7.21 -2.47 -1.14
N PRO A 78 7.90 -1.82 -2.11
CA PRO A 78 7.70 -2.18 -3.50
C PRO A 78 8.15 -3.61 -3.82
N ALA A 79 9.16 -4.17 -3.14
CA ALA A 79 9.56 -5.56 -3.35
C ALA A 79 8.45 -6.56 -2.97
N LYS A 80 7.72 -6.32 -1.86
CA LYS A 80 6.56 -7.14 -1.51
C LYS A 80 5.47 -7.05 -2.58
N VAL A 81 5.17 -5.83 -3.05
CA VAL A 81 4.17 -5.61 -4.10
C VAL A 81 4.58 -6.25 -5.43
N GLU A 82 5.86 -6.20 -5.78
CA GLU A 82 6.40 -6.88 -6.98
C GLU A 82 6.28 -8.39 -6.91
N ASN A 83 6.54 -8.99 -5.76
CA ASN A 83 6.40 -10.43 -5.57
C ASN A 83 4.95 -10.87 -5.79
N ASP A 84 3.99 -10.15 -5.21
CA ASP A 84 2.58 -10.48 -5.35
C ASP A 84 2.05 -10.18 -6.76
N LEU A 85 2.53 -9.10 -7.39
CA LEU A 85 2.24 -8.80 -8.79
C LEU A 85 2.73 -9.91 -9.71
N ASN A 86 3.95 -10.39 -9.52
CA ASN A 86 4.50 -11.47 -10.33
C ASN A 86 3.71 -12.77 -10.18
N ALA A 87 3.21 -13.08 -8.98
CA ALA A 87 2.32 -14.22 -8.77
C ALA A 87 1.01 -14.08 -9.57
N LEU A 88 0.40 -12.90 -9.55
CA LEU A 88 -0.80 -12.63 -10.35
C LEU A 88 -0.54 -12.65 -11.85
N LEU A 89 0.59 -12.12 -12.32
CA LEU A 89 0.97 -12.15 -13.74
C LEU A 89 1.23 -13.57 -14.27
N GLN A 90 1.56 -14.53 -13.39
CA GLN A 90 1.69 -15.95 -13.76
C GLN A 90 0.35 -16.68 -13.85
N SER A 91 -0.67 -16.22 -13.11
CA SER A 91 -1.96 -16.90 -12.98
C SER A 91 -3.12 -16.20 -13.71
N CYS A 92 -2.95 -14.93 -14.08
CA CYS A 92 -3.99 -14.11 -14.70
C CYS A 92 -3.56 -13.55 -16.05
N GLU A 93 -4.49 -13.45 -16.99
CA GLU A 93 -4.26 -12.88 -18.33
C GLU A 93 -4.08 -11.34 -18.27
N LYS A 94 -4.76 -10.69 -17.35
CA LYS A 94 -4.72 -9.24 -17.15
C LYS A 94 -4.60 -8.92 -15.66
N VAL A 95 -3.73 -7.99 -15.31
CA VAL A 95 -3.56 -7.58 -13.91
C VAL A 95 -3.69 -6.07 -13.80
N PHE A 96 -4.58 -5.63 -12.90
CA PHE A 96 -4.69 -4.25 -12.45
C PHE A 96 -4.03 -4.09 -11.10
N ILE A 97 -3.35 -2.95 -10.90
CA ILE A 97 -2.73 -2.62 -9.62
C ILE A 97 -3.37 -1.36 -9.05
N CYS A 98 -3.78 -1.43 -7.79
CA CYS A 98 -4.53 -0.36 -7.13
C CYS A 98 -3.83 0.04 -5.84
N GLY A 99 -3.82 1.33 -5.53
CA GLY A 99 -3.17 1.80 -4.31
C GLY A 99 -3.87 2.97 -3.64
N LEU A 100 -3.97 2.88 -2.32
CA LEU A 100 -4.52 3.92 -1.45
C LEU A 100 -3.36 4.69 -0.80
N SER A 101 -3.36 6.03 -0.87
CA SER A 101 -2.40 6.88 -0.17
C SER A 101 -0.92 6.51 -0.47
N MET A 102 -0.14 6.09 0.54
CA MET A 102 1.22 5.54 0.33
C MET A 102 1.21 4.33 -0.61
N GLY A 103 0.18 3.47 -0.52
CA GLY A 103 0.02 2.34 -1.44
C GLY A 103 -0.02 2.80 -2.90
N GLY A 104 -0.65 3.94 -3.19
CA GLY A 104 -0.61 4.57 -4.52
C GLY A 104 0.81 4.98 -4.94
N GLY A 105 1.60 5.56 -4.03
CA GLY A 105 3.01 5.86 -4.27
C GLY A 105 3.86 4.60 -4.50
N THR A 106 3.55 3.51 -3.79
CA THR A 106 4.22 2.21 -3.92
C THR A 106 3.86 1.54 -5.26
N VAL A 107 2.58 1.56 -5.63
CA VAL A 107 2.10 1.07 -6.93
C VAL A 107 2.76 1.82 -8.08
N LEU A 108 2.85 3.14 -8.01
CA LEU A 108 3.56 3.94 -9.01
C LEU A 108 5.05 3.60 -9.07
N ASN A 109 5.70 3.34 -7.91
CA ASN A 109 7.08 2.88 -7.87
C ASN A 109 7.26 1.57 -8.65
N VAL A 110 6.40 0.59 -8.41
CA VAL A 110 6.40 -0.70 -9.13
C VAL A 110 6.11 -0.48 -10.62
N ALA A 111 5.13 0.35 -10.95
CA ALA A 111 4.75 0.64 -12.32
C ALA A 111 5.89 1.26 -13.15
N THR A 112 6.87 1.92 -12.55
CA THR A 112 8.06 2.39 -13.30
C THR A 112 8.83 1.26 -13.98
N ARG A 113 8.65 0.02 -13.53
CA ARG A 113 9.30 -1.19 -14.10
C ARG A 113 8.32 -2.15 -14.77
N TYR A 114 7.05 -2.11 -14.38
CA TYR A 114 6.02 -3.08 -14.81
C TYR A 114 4.93 -2.48 -15.71
N SER A 115 5.10 -1.24 -16.18
CA SER A 115 4.05 -0.55 -16.96
C SER A 115 3.53 -1.31 -18.17
N LYS A 116 4.36 -2.13 -18.81
CA LYS A 116 3.96 -2.91 -19.99
C LYS A 116 3.26 -4.21 -19.63
N GLN A 117 3.39 -4.68 -18.39
CA GLN A 117 2.82 -5.95 -17.92
C GLN A 117 1.46 -5.75 -17.24
N VAL A 118 1.20 -4.56 -16.67
CA VAL A 118 -0.07 -4.26 -16.01
C VAL A 118 -1.08 -3.67 -16.99
N ALA A 119 -2.34 -4.13 -16.90
CA ALA A 119 -3.42 -3.67 -17.74
C ALA A 119 -3.88 -2.24 -17.41
N GLY A 120 -3.67 -1.82 -16.16
CA GLY A 120 -3.99 -0.47 -15.71
C GLY A 120 -3.68 -0.25 -14.23
N ILE A 121 -3.68 1.02 -13.83
CA ILE A 121 -3.39 1.49 -12.48
C ILE A 121 -4.58 2.29 -11.97
N ILE A 122 -5.02 2.01 -10.74
CA ILE A 122 -6.07 2.77 -10.06
C ILE A 122 -5.50 3.37 -8.78
N LEU A 123 -5.62 4.68 -8.63
CA LEU A 123 -5.07 5.43 -7.51
C LEU A 123 -6.16 6.12 -6.72
N VAL A 124 -6.20 5.87 -5.42
CA VAL A 124 -7.11 6.52 -4.48
C VAL A 124 -6.29 7.42 -3.57
N ASN A 125 -6.47 8.74 -3.68
CA ASN A 125 -5.71 9.74 -2.92
C ASN A 125 -4.21 9.44 -2.85
N PRO A 126 -3.51 9.22 -3.99
CA PRO A 126 -2.15 8.72 -3.99
C PRO A 126 -1.20 9.71 -3.33
N MET A 127 -0.37 9.21 -2.43
CA MET A 127 0.69 9.99 -1.83
C MET A 127 1.92 9.99 -2.77
N ILE A 128 2.15 11.10 -3.44
CA ILE A 128 3.29 11.29 -4.37
C ILE A 128 4.26 12.32 -3.82
N HIS A 129 3.73 13.32 -3.14
CA HIS A 129 4.51 14.38 -2.53
C HIS A 129 3.88 14.81 -1.21
N VAL A 130 4.70 14.93 -0.19
CA VAL A 130 4.30 15.46 1.11
C VAL A 130 5.11 16.71 1.38
N LYS A 131 4.44 17.84 1.58
CA LYS A 131 5.07 19.11 2.01
C LYS A 131 5.44 19.05 3.50
N LEU A 132 6.23 18.05 3.87
CA LEU A 132 6.90 18.01 5.16
C LEU A 132 8.28 18.65 5.01
N VAL A 133 9.19 18.29 5.85
CA VAL A 133 10.60 18.71 5.75
C VAL A 133 11.32 17.93 4.62
N PRO A 134 12.37 18.48 4.01
CA PRO A 134 13.24 17.73 3.11
C PRO A 134 13.70 16.42 3.77
N HIS A 135 13.81 15.34 2.99
CA HIS A 135 14.14 14.02 3.55
C HIS A 135 15.48 14.00 4.34
N GLN A 136 16.43 14.86 3.99
CA GLN A 136 17.69 15.02 4.72
C GLN A 136 17.44 15.54 6.14
N LEU A 137 16.53 16.51 6.30
CA LEU A 137 16.15 17.03 7.61
C LEU A 137 15.27 16.05 8.39
N ALA A 138 14.41 15.29 7.69
CA ALA A 138 13.62 14.21 8.28
C ALA A 138 14.53 13.13 8.89
N TRP A 139 15.67 12.84 8.27
CA TRP A 139 16.67 11.93 8.84
C TRP A 139 17.22 12.44 10.17
N VAL A 140 17.57 13.73 10.26
CA VAL A 140 18.05 14.33 11.51
C VAL A 140 16.97 14.26 12.59
N ILE A 141 15.75 14.63 12.26
CA ILE A 141 14.61 14.61 13.19
C ILE A 141 14.35 13.18 13.70
N SER A 142 14.43 12.17 12.83
CA SER A 142 14.18 10.77 13.20
C SER A 142 15.19 10.21 14.22
N ARG A 143 16.36 10.86 14.39
CA ARG A 143 17.36 10.48 15.40
C ARG A 143 17.00 10.97 16.81
N PHE A 144 16.22 12.04 16.91
CA PHE A 144 15.86 12.67 18.18
C PHE A 144 14.39 12.47 18.56
N GLN A 145 13.52 12.23 17.59
CA GLN A 145 12.10 12.04 17.81
C GLN A 145 11.67 10.67 17.26
N LYS A 146 11.32 9.75 18.15
CA LYS A 146 11.01 8.37 17.78
C LYS A 146 9.61 8.21 17.18
N MET A 147 8.62 8.96 17.66
CA MET A 147 7.22 8.86 17.25
C MET A 147 6.52 10.23 17.28
N ARG A 148 5.48 10.36 16.49
CA ARG A 148 4.50 11.47 16.50
C ARG A 148 3.08 10.89 16.51
N ASP A 149 2.12 11.67 16.96
CA ASP A 149 0.72 11.30 16.86
C ASP A 149 0.34 11.15 15.39
N SER A 150 -0.42 10.11 15.08
CA SER A 150 -1.00 9.90 13.76
C SER A 150 -2.10 10.92 13.48
N VAL A 151 -2.43 11.12 12.22
CA VAL A 151 -3.58 11.93 11.79
C VAL A 151 -4.91 11.29 12.26
N GLY A 152 -4.85 10.01 12.67
CA GLY A 152 -6.02 9.26 13.13
C GLY A 152 -6.79 8.61 11.98
N ASP A 153 -7.95 8.08 12.32
CA ASP A 153 -8.88 7.46 11.39
C ASP A 153 -9.79 8.54 10.78
N ASP A 154 -9.55 8.90 9.52
CA ASP A 154 -10.24 9.97 8.80
C ASP A 154 -11.54 9.51 8.12
N ILE A 155 -12.01 8.28 8.38
CA ILE A 155 -13.24 7.77 7.77
C ILE A 155 -14.45 8.52 8.30
N LYS A 156 -15.12 9.29 7.43
CA LYS A 156 -16.33 10.05 7.79
C LYS A 156 -17.53 9.15 8.17
N ARG A 157 -17.54 7.90 7.73
CA ARG A 157 -18.63 6.97 8.04
C ARG A 157 -18.50 6.45 9.45
N PRO A 158 -19.49 6.67 10.33
CA PRO A 158 -19.44 6.20 11.71
C PRO A 158 -19.32 4.66 11.79
N GLY A 159 -18.54 4.18 12.77
CA GLY A 159 -18.39 2.74 13.04
C GLY A 159 -17.47 1.98 12.07
N ILE A 160 -16.80 2.67 11.17
CA ILE A 160 -15.77 2.09 10.30
C ILE A 160 -14.40 2.55 10.79
N THR A 161 -13.44 1.64 10.84
CA THR A 161 -12.05 1.93 11.19
C THR A 161 -11.09 1.31 10.18
N GLU A 162 -9.94 1.95 9.96
CA GLU A 162 -8.88 1.47 9.07
C GLU A 162 -7.95 0.45 9.73
N TRP A 163 -8.06 0.25 11.04
CA TRP A 163 -7.16 -0.62 11.81
C TRP A 163 -5.68 -0.31 11.56
N GLY A 164 -5.36 0.98 11.60
CA GLY A 164 -4.01 1.51 11.42
C GLY A 164 -3.34 1.84 12.76
N TYR A 165 -2.08 2.26 12.70
CA TYR A 165 -1.33 2.70 13.88
C TYR A 165 -1.75 4.09 14.35
N ASP A 166 -1.78 4.28 15.66
CA ASP A 166 -2.10 5.57 16.32
C ASP A 166 -0.94 6.56 16.26
N SER A 167 0.25 6.09 15.91
CA SER A 167 1.45 6.90 15.91
C SER A 167 2.25 6.76 14.62
N LEU A 168 2.97 7.83 14.25
CA LEU A 168 3.85 7.90 13.09
C LEU A 168 5.30 7.66 13.52
N PRO A 169 5.88 6.49 13.23
CA PRO A 169 7.28 6.22 13.49
C PRO A 169 8.18 7.11 12.64
N ALA A 170 9.05 7.89 13.27
CA ALA A 170 9.81 8.93 12.56
C ALA A 170 10.80 8.36 11.52
N VAL A 171 11.39 7.19 11.79
CA VAL A 171 12.24 6.51 10.79
C VAL A 171 11.39 5.99 9.64
N GLY A 172 10.20 5.43 9.92
CA GLY A 172 9.25 5.01 8.90
C GLY A 172 8.84 6.17 7.99
N VAL A 173 8.54 7.35 8.56
CA VAL A 173 8.26 8.57 7.78
C VAL A 173 9.47 8.97 6.92
N TYR A 174 10.69 8.90 7.45
CA TYR A 174 11.88 9.15 6.64
C TYR A 174 12.01 8.18 5.47
N GLN A 175 11.77 6.89 5.69
CA GLN A 175 11.77 5.88 4.62
C GLN A 175 10.69 6.16 3.58
N LEU A 176 9.49 6.54 4.01
CA LEU A 176 8.40 6.96 3.12
C LEU A 176 8.83 8.12 2.22
N LEU A 177 9.38 9.19 2.79
CA LEU A 177 9.84 10.34 2.02
C LEU A 177 10.94 9.98 1.01
N LYS A 178 11.83 9.03 1.35
CA LYS A 178 12.82 8.50 0.40
C LYS A 178 12.16 7.78 -0.76
N MET A 179 11.21 6.88 -0.49
CA MET A 179 10.46 6.16 -1.53
C MET A 179 9.76 7.14 -2.47
N LEU A 180 9.02 8.10 -1.93
CA LEU A 180 8.28 9.09 -2.72
C LEU A 180 9.23 9.96 -3.58
N SER A 181 10.36 10.38 -3.00
CA SER A 181 11.38 11.14 -3.75
C SER A 181 11.99 10.33 -4.90
N TYR A 182 12.26 9.05 -4.67
CA TYR A 182 12.76 8.13 -5.69
C TYR A 182 11.75 7.90 -6.80
N THR A 183 10.50 7.59 -6.43
CA THR A 183 9.40 7.32 -7.36
C THR A 183 9.10 8.53 -8.23
N ARG A 184 9.00 9.72 -7.63
CA ARG A 184 8.69 10.96 -8.34
C ARG A 184 9.65 11.28 -9.48
N LYS A 185 10.93 10.97 -9.31
CA LYS A 185 11.95 11.17 -10.36
C LYS A 185 11.78 10.23 -11.57
N ARG A 186 10.97 9.20 -11.44
CA ARG A 186 10.76 8.13 -12.43
C ARG A 186 9.33 8.02 -12.93
N LEU A 187 8.46 8.96 -12.57
CA LEU A 187 7.05 8.93 -13.00
C LEU A 187 6.88 8.93 -14.52
N HIS A 188 7.86 9.48 -15.26
CA HIS A 188 7.87 9.45 -16.70
C HIS A 188 8.01 8.04 -17.31
N ASP A 189 8.45 7.05 -16.51
CA ASP A 189 8.53 5.65 -16.92
C ASP A 189 7.16 4.94 -16.81
N VAL A 190 6.18 5.57 -16.14
CA VAL A 190 4.83 5.02 -15.99
C VAL A 190 4.03 5.33 -17.26
N THR A 191 3.80 4.31 -18.06
CA THR A 191 3.09 4.39 -19.36
C THR A 191 1.78 3.60 -19.38
N SER A 192 1.47 2.85 -18.32
CA SER A 192 0.19 2.12 -18.20
C SER A 192 -0.98 3.10 -18.13
N PRO A 193 -2.19 2.71 -18.61
CA PRO A 193 -3.41 3.45 -18.36
C PRO A 193 -3.59 3.74 -16.85
N LEU A 194 -3.92 4.99 -16.52
CA LEU A 194 -4.02 5.45 -15.14
C LEU A 194 -5.39 6.12 -14.92
N GLN A 195 -6.02 5.77 -13.80
CA GLN A 195 -7.26 6.37 -13.31
C GLN A 195 -7.11 6.80 -11.85
#